data_49c46e74cc00519a9e9463b00128c3a2
#
_entry.id   49c46e74cc00519a9e9463b00128c3a2
#
_cell.length_a   1.000
_cell.length_b   1.000
_cell.length_c   1.000
_cell.angle_alpha   90.00
_cell.angle_beta   90.00
_cell.angle_gamma   90.00
#
_symmetry.space_group_name_H-M   'P 1'
#
loop_
_entity.id
_entity.type
_entity.pdbx_description
1 polymer ?
#
loop_
_entity_poly.entity_id
_entity_poly.type
_entity_poly.pdbx_seq_one_letter_code
_entity_poly.pdbx_strand_id
1 'polypeptide(L)'
;MRKYKAVVLDLRRASKSVVIAALSVAVTATAFNVIRTENSKNDESDNVLKKSSAVFSMADNISVGEYIKKGGKVISKIFLGYVAGNTNSVLSGAIPIYNESSQKGRLMIAREEGTNSIPEEYDWADKYADGKENSQNSDNIETIPEENRAGIKNINVAQKTTDGYPVSIGNETSYSIDVGSMLSKRPDIDMSVSGPKILITHTHATESYSPENTDIYDVKASDRSDDTDENVVAVGNRLAEVLKRQGIEVLHDTILHDEPSFNGSYAHSLNTVEEYLEKYPSIQIVFDIHRDSIVYDDNTKARTLTEINGKKSAQLMFVVGTDEKGLYNPDWRENLCAAIHFQTAITQKHPNLMRKINLRRERFNGHTTHASMIIEVGTSGNSLNEALNGIEAAGSCIADYLKSL
;
A
#
# COMPACT_ATOMS: atom_id res chain seq x y z
N MET A 1 -11.68 -31.68 41.62
CA MET A 1 -11.94 -32.09 40.23
C MET A 1 -13.27 -31.51 39.75
N ARG A 2 -13.28 -30.44 38.97
CA ARG A 2 -14.51 -29.91 38.36
C ARG A 2 -14.74 -30.65 37.04
N LYS A 3 -15.87 -31.34 36.94
CA LYS A 3 -16.30 -32.04 35.73
C LYS A 3 -16.80 -31.01 34.72
N TYR A 4 -16.12 -30.88 33.60
CA TYR A 4 -16.63 -30.14 32.46
C TYR A 4 -17.64 -30.98 31.69
N LYS A 5 -18.88 -30.50 31.52
CA LYS A 5 -19.84 -31.07 30.57
C LYS A 5 -19.50 -30.52 29.19
N ALA A 6 -19.06 -31.37 28.28
CA ALA A 6 -18.96 -31.03 26.88
C ALA A 6 -20.39 -30.94 26.28
N VAL A 7 -20.78 -29.78 25.79
CA VAL A 7 -21.98 -29.61 24.98
C VAL A 7 -21.56 -29.80 23.54
N VAL A 8 -21.95 -30.92 22.94
CA VAL A 8 -21.75 -31.16 21.50
C VAL A 8 -22.92 -30.52 20.78
N LEU A 9 -22.67 -29.40 20.07
CA LEU A 9 -23.61 -28.77 19.19
C LEU A 9 -23.52 -29.41 17.78
N ASP A 10 -24.62 -29.99 17.30
CA ASP A 10 -24.72 -30.48 15.93
C ASP A 10 -24.83 -29.29 14.97
N LEU A 11 -23.69 -28.88 14.40
CA LEU A 11 -23.57 -27.73 13.53
C LEU A 11 -24.20 -27.91 12.14
N ARG A 12 -24.69 -29.10 11.80
CA ARG A 12 -25.25 -29.38 10.46
C ARG A 12 -26.65 -28.80 10.25
N ARG A 13 -27.35 -28.42 11.34
CA ARG A 13 -28.74 -27.87 11.29
C ARG A 13 -28.87 -26.43 11.77
N ALA A 14 -27.79 -25.82 12.24
CA ALA A 14 -27.83 -24.43 12.69
C ALA A 14 -27.64 -23.47 11.52
N SER A 15 -28.39 -22.36 11.48
CA SER A 15 -28.17 -21.30 10.50
C SER A 15 -26.77 -20.71 10.68
N LYS A 16 -26.15 -20.25 9.58
CA LYS A 16 -24.79 -19.65 9.62
C LYS A 16 -24.67 -18.57 10.70
N SER A 17 -25.71 -17.81 10.97
CA SER A 17 -25.76 -16.75 11.98
C SER A 17 -25.62 -17.29 13.42
N VAL A 18 -26.23 -18.44 13.72
CA VAL A 18 -26.14 -19.09 15.03
C VAL A 18 -24.76 -19.69 15.27
N VAL A 19 -24.13 -20.23 14.23
CA VAL A 19 -22.77 -20.76 14.28
C VAL A 19 -21.75 -19.62 14.53
N ILE A 20 -21.91 -18.50 13.84
CA ILE A 20 -21.04 -17.32 14.02
C ILE A 20 -21.21 -16.75 15.43
N ALA A 21 -22.43 -16.61 15.94
CA ALA A 21 -22.66 -16.13 17.30
C ALA A 21 -22.07 -17.07 18.38
N ALA A 22 -22.21 -18.39 18.21
CA ALA A 22 -21.64 -19.36 19.14
C ALA A 22 -20.10 -19.36 19.13
N LEU A 23 -19.48 -19.25 17.95
CA LEU A 23 -18.02 -19.09 17.81
C LEU A 23 -17.53 -17.78 18.43
N SER A 24 -18.27 -16.69 18.27
CA SER A 24 -17.94 -15.39 18.85
C SER A 24 -17.93 -15.43 20.38
N VAL A 25 -18.93 -16.06 21.00
CA VAL A 25 -19.02 -16.26 22.45
C VAL A 25 -17.89 -17.17 22.94
N ALA A 26 -17.57 -18.24 22.23
CA ALA A 26 -16.49 -19.15 22.59
C ALA A 26 -15.12 -18.47 22.54
N VAL A 27 -14.84 -17.69 21.50
CA VAL A 27 -13.57 -16.93 21.34
C VAL A 27 -13.44 -15.88 22.43
N THR A 28 -14.52 -15.15 22.75
CA THR A 28 -14.50 -14.11 23.79
C THR A 28 -14.29 -14.73 25.19
N ALA A 29 -14.93 -15.87 25.48
CA ALA A 29 -14.75 -16.58 26.74
C ALA A 29 -13.34 -17.17 26.89
N THR A 30 -12.74 -17.63 25.78
CA THR A 30 -11.36 -18.17 25.79
C THR A 30 -10.35 -17.03 25.98
N ALA A 31 -10.50 -15.92 25.30
CA ALA A 31 -9.65 -14.74 25.46
C ALA A 31 -9.72 -14.21 26.92
N PHE A 32 -10.93 -14.15 27.50
CA PHE A 32 -11.12 -13.74 28.89
C PHE A 32 -10.43 -14.68 29.90
N ASN A 33 -10.48 -16.01 29.66
CA ASN A 33 -9.80 -16.97 30.51
C ASN A 33 -8.26 -16.89 30.41
N VAL A 34 -7.73 -16.64 29.20
CA VAL A 34 -6.28 -16.48 28.99
C VAL A 34 -5.78 -15.22 29.70
N ILE A 35 -6.46 -14.08 29.52
CA ILE A 35 -6.13 -12.82 30.19
C ILE A 35 -6.18 -12.98 31.72
N ARG A 36 -7.16 -13.73 32.26
CA ARG A 36 -7.30 -13.99 33.67
C ARG A 36 -6.18 -14.89 34.23
N THR A 37 -5.65 -15.82 33.45
CA THR A 37 -4.58 -16.72 33.88
C THR A 37 -3.19 -16.09 33.81
N GLU A 38 -2.95 -15.16 32.87
CA GLU A 38 -1.67 -14.42 32.77
C GLU A 38 -1.58 -13.29 33.81
N ASN A 39 -2.69 -12.58 34.12
CA ASN A 39 -2.72 -11.46 35.06
C ASN A 39 -2.73 -11.87 36.55
N SER A 40 -2.74 -13.16 36.87
CA SER A 40 -2.62 -13.59 38.28
C SER A 40 -1.22 -13.37 38.89
N LYS A 41 -0.31 -12.75 38.13
CA LYS A 41 1.08 -12.50 38.56
C LYS A 41 1.49 -11.04 38.71
N ASN A 42 0.64 -10.06 38.38
CA ASN A 42 0.98 -8.63 38.51
C ASN A 42 -0.22 -7.78 38.92
N ASP A 43 -0.01 -6.81 39.83
CA ASP A 43 -0.98 -5.90 40.44
C ASP A 43 -1.68 -4.86 39.53
N GLU A 44 -1.58 -4.97 38.19
CA GLU A 44 -2.28 -4.12 37.23
C GLU A 44 -3.69 -4.60 36.84
N SER A 45 -4.20 -5.64 37.50
CA SER A 45 -5.44 -6.33 37.13
C SER A 45 -6.72 -5.51 37.25
N ASP A 46 -6.78 -4.53 38.16
CA ASP A 46 -8.00 -3.74 38.44
C ASP A 46 -8.38 -2.77 37.29
N ASN A 47 -7.40 -2.31 36.52
CA ASN A 47 -7.64 -1.38 35.42
C ASN A 47 -8.14 -2.07 34.15
N VAL A 48 -7.73 -3.31 33.94
CA VAL A 48 -8.15 -4.15 32.79
C VAL A 48 -9.57 -4.68 33.00
N LEU A 49 -9.93 -5.05 34.23
CA LEU A 49 -11.28 -5.52 34.57
C LEU A 49 -12.35 -4.43 34.46
N LYS A 50 -12.03 -3.18 34.83
CA LYS A 50 -12.95 -2.04 34.67
C LYS A 50 -13.17 -1.66 33.21
N LYS A 51 -12.18 -1.82 32.36
CA LYS A 51 -12.29 -1.55 30.91
C LYS A 51 -13.04 -2.65 30.15
N SER A 52 -12.90 -3.92 30.57
CA SER A 52 -13.64 -5.03 29.95
C SER A 52 -15.13 -5.04 30.31
N SER A 53 -15.52 -4.58 31.50
CA SER A 53 -16.93 -4.44 31.88
C SER A 53 -17.67 -3.36 31.08
N ALA A 54 -16.98 -2.29 30.65
CA ALA A 54 -17.55 -1.26 29.81
C ALA A 54 -17.90 -1.77 28.38
N VAL A 55 -17.12 -2.72 27.85
CA VAL A 55 -17.38 -3.34 26.54
C VAL A 55 -18.63 -4.21 26.57
N PHE A 56 -18.90 -4.89 27.67
CA PHE A 56 -20.11 -5.70 27.83
C PHE A 56 -21.39 -4.85 27.96
N SER A 57 -21.32 -3.69 28.60
CA SER A 57 -22.49 -2.79 28.75
C SER A 57 -22.90 -2.09 27.44
N MET A 58 -22.00 -1.98 26.46
CA MET A 58 -22.29 -1.42 25.13
C MET A 58 -22.96 -2.43 24.18
N ALA A 59 -22.82 -3.73 24.44
CA ALA A 59 -23.41 -4.79 23.60
C ALA A 59 -24.95 -4.88 23.75
N ASP A 60 -25.50 -4.44 24.86
CA ASP A 60 -26.94 -4.56 25.16
C ASP A 60 -27.83 -3.58 24.38
N ASN A 61 -27.26 -2.59 23.70
CA ASN A 61 -28.00 -1.53 22.99
C ASN A 61 -27.93 -1.58 21.45
N ILE A 62 -27.35 -2.62 20.88
CA ILE A 62 -27.17 -2.72 19.41
C ILE A 62 -28.10 -3.78 18.84
N SER A 63 -28.84 -3.45 17.74
CA SER A 63 -29.67 -4.43 17.04
C SER A 63 -28.83 -5.59 16.49
N VAL A 64 -29.39 -6.82 16.48
CA VAL A 64 -28.69 -8.05 16.03
C VAL A 64 -28.07 -7.89 14.63
N GLY A 65 -28.71 -7.14 13.75
CA GLY A 65 -28.21 -6.89 12.38
C GLY A 65 -26.98 -5.99 12.35
N GLU A 66 -26.95 -4.93 13.18
CA GLU A 66 -25.80 -4.05 13.33
C GLU A 66 -24.64 -4.74 14.07
N TYR A 67 -24.97 -5.57 15.08
CA TYR A 67 -23.99 -6.36 15.81
C TYR A 67 -23.24 -7.34 14.89
N ILE A 68 -23.92 -8.02 13.98
CA ILE A 68 -23.31 -8.93 12.99
C ILE A 68 -22.41 -8.14 12.02
N LYS A 69 -22.87 -7.00 11.54
CA LYS A 69 -22.12 -6.17 10.57
C LYS A 69 -20.87 -5.51 11.18
N LYS A 70 -20.94 -5.05 12.45
CA LYS A 70 -19.82 -4.45 13.18
C LYS A 70 -18.95 -5.48 13.91
N GLY A 71 -19.56 -6.53 14.46
CA GLY A 71 -18.88 -7.58 15.23
C GLY A 71 -17.91 -8.43 14.40
N GLY A 72 -18.22 -8.70 13.13
CA GLY A 72 -17.34 -9.46 12.25
C GLY A 72 -15.99 -8.76 12.01
N LYS A 73 -16.00 -7.44 11.82
CA LYS A 73 -14.76 -6.65 11.66
C LYS A 73 -13.95 -6.56 12.97
N VAL A 74 -14.60 -6.45 14.12
CA VAL A 74 -13.94 -6.38 15.44
C VAL A 74 -13.30 -7.73 15.79
N ILE A 75 -14.02 -8.83 15.59
CA ILE A 75 -13.52 -10.18 15.90
C ILE A 75 -12.33 -10.56 15.01
N SER A 76 -12.35 -10.19 13.73
CA SER A 76 -11.21 -10.44 12.84
C SER A 76 -9.97 -9.63 13.25
N LYS A 77 -10.13 -8.40 13.72
CA LYS A 77 -9.02 -7.58 14.24
C LYS A 77 -8.44 -8.14 15.53
N ILE A 78 -9.29 -8.60 16.47
CA ILE A 78 -8.86 -9.26 17.72
C ILE A 78 -8.09 -10.55 17.41
N PHE A 79 -8.61 -11.37 16.50
CA PHE A 79 -7.99 -12.64 16.11
C PHE A 79 -6.64 -12.41 15.41
N LEU A 80 -6.55 -11.47 14.50
CA LEU A 80 -5.30 -11.09 13.81
C LEU A 80 -4.26 -10.54 14.80
N GLY A 81 -4.67 -9.68 15.74
CA GLY A 81 -3.79 -9.17 16.78
C GLY A 81 -3.26 -10.26 17.72
N TYR A 82 -4.08 -11.23 18.07
CA TYR A 82 -3.69 -12.38 18.90
C TYR A 82 -2.68 -13.28 18.18
N VAL A 83 -2.94 -13.62 16.92
CA VAL A 83 -2.03 -14.45 16.08
C VAL A 83 -0.70 -13.76 15.85
N ALA A 84 -0.68 -12.43 15.76
CA ALA A 84 0.54 -11.63 15.57
C ALA A 84 1.32 -11.39 16.88
N GLY A 85 0.81 -11.83 18.04
CA GLY A 85 1.44 -11.58 19.35
C GLY A 85 1.48 -10.11 19.77
N ASN A 86 0.68 -9.25 19.15
CA ASN A 86 0.66 -7.81 19.39
C ASN A 86 -0.56 -7.41 20.24
N THR A 87 -0.34 -7.24 21.54
CA THR A 87 -1.40 -6.85 22.51
C THR A 87 -2.03 -5.49 22.20
N ASN A 88 -1.28 -4.55 21.62
CA ASN A 88 -1.81 -3.24 21.23
C ASN A 88 -2.79 -3.36 20.04
N SER A 89 -2.52 -4.24 19.08
CA SER A 89 -3.45 -4.56 17.99
C SER A 89 -4.73 -5.22 18.47
N VAL A 90 -4.63 -6.08 19.52
CA VAL A 90 -5.81 -6.69 20.14
C VAL A 90 -6.66 -5.61 20.81
N LEU A 91 -6.04 -4.70 21.56
CA LEU A 91 -6.75 -3.62 22.26
C LEU A 91 -7.36 -2.60 21.29
N SER A 92 -6.63 -2.19 20.25
CA SER A 92 -7.15 -1.26 19.23
C SER A 92 -8.29 -1.85 18.40
N GLY A 93 -8.28 -3.17 18.18
CA GLY A 93 -9.36 -3.89 17.52
C GLY A 93 -10.61 -4.08 18.39
N ALA A 94 -10.43 -4.16 19.72
CA ALA A 94 -11.51 -4.43 20.67
C ALA A 94 -12.16 -3.13 21.22
N ILE A 95 -11.43 -2.03 21.26
CA ILE A 95 -11.87 -0.76 21.88
C ILE A 95 -11.57 0.40 20.93
N PRO A 96 -12.55 0.91 20.16
CA PRO A 96 -12.33 2.04 19.26
C PRO A 96 -11.71 3.27 19.94
N ILE A 97 -12.09 3.55 21.21
CA ILE A 97 -11.56 4.66 22.01
C ILE A 97 -10.08 4.49 22.37
N TYR A 98 -9.55 3.26 22.39
CA TYR A 98 -8.13 3.02 22.67
C TYR A 98 -7.23 3.55 21.53
N ASN A 99 -7.75 3.56 20.31
CA ASN A 99 -7.05 4.12 19.16
C ASN A 99 -6.91 5.66 19.23
N GLU A 100 -7.88 6.33 19.87
CA GLU A 100 -7.83 7.79 20.08
C GLU A 100 -6.88 8.22 21.23
N SER A 101 -6.72 7.37 22.24
CA SER A 101 -5.89 7.71 23.40
C SER A 101 -4.39 7.44 23.23
N SER A 102 -4.00 6.57 22.30
CA SER A 102 -2.60 6.28 21.98
C SER A 102 -2.02 7.18 20.90
N GLN A 103 -2.87 7.89 20.15
CA GLN A 103 -2.48 8.91 19.18
C GLN A 103 -2.70 10.30 19.81
N LYS A 104 -1.73 10.78 20.55
CA LYS A 104 -1.67 12.20 20.90
C LYS A 104 -1.47 13.02 19.63
N GLY A 105 -2.60 13.52 19.12
CA GLY A 105 -2.68 14.70 18.30
C GLY A 105 -2.28 14.53 16.85
N ARG A 106 -3.25 14.20 16.02
CA ARG A 106 -3.52 14.83 14.72
C ARG A 106 -4.70 14.24 13.93
N LEU A 107 -5.40 13.26 14.46
CA LEU A 107 -6.64 12.77 13.82
C LEU A 107 -7.91 13.52 14.28
N MET A 108 -7.77 14.64 14.98
CA MET A 108 -8.91 15.44 15.46
C MET A 108 -9.28 16.62 14.54
N ILE A 109 -8.69 16.76 13.35
CA ILE A 109 -8.99 17.93 12.48
C ILE A 109 -9.94 17.60 11.33
N ALA A 110 -10.29 16.35 11.11
CA ALA A 110 -11.17 15.97 10.00
C ALA A 110 -12.63 15.70 10.40
N ARG A 111 -13.09 16.11 11.58
CA ARG A 111 -14.46 15.84 12.04
C ARG A 111 -15.17 17.02 12.72
N GLU A 112 -14.94 18.22 12.24
CA GLU A 112 -15.88 19.33 12.45
C GLU A 112 -16.24 19.97 11.13
N GLU A 113 -17.49 19.72 10.77
CA GLU A 113 -18.39 20.48 9.90
C GLU A 113 -17.83 21.06 8.59
N GLY A 114 -18.15 20.36 7.51
CA GLY A 114 -18.68 21.02 6.34
C GLY A 114 -17.78 21.97 5.60
N THR A 115 -16.67 21.51 5.06
CA THR A 115 -16.26 21.95 3.74
C THR A 115 -15.66 20.76 3.00
N ASN A 116 -16.44 20.22 2.06
CA ASN A 116 -15.94 19.38 0.98
C ASN A 116 -15.03 20.24 0.07
N SER A 117 -13.86 20.57 0.49
CA SER A 117 -12.81 21.05 -0.39
C SER A 117 -11.75 19.95 -0.44
N ILE A 118 -11.82 19.16 -1.54
CA ILE A 118 -10.63 18.64 -2.17
C ILE A 118 -9.66 19.82 -2.19
N PRO A 119 -8.39 19.69 -1.72
CA PRO A 119 -7.43 20.78 -1.84
C PRO A 119 -7.47 21.27 -3.27
N GLU A 120 -7.84 22.53 -3.48
CA GLU A 120 -7.77 23.17 -4.77
C GLU A 120 -6.33 23.08 -5.25
N GLU A 121 -6.18 22.56 -6.45
CA GLU A 121 -5.11 22.68 -7.42
C GLU A 121 -3.81 23.31 -6.86
N TYR A 122 -2.93 22.44 -6.36
CA TYR A 122 -1.54 22.85 -6.16
C TYR A 122 -0.91 22.91 -7.55
N ASP A 123 -0.52 24.11 -7.97
CA ASP A 123 0.08 24.37 -9.30
C ASP A 123 1.53 23.86 -9.34
N TRP A 124 1.67 22.56 -9.69
CA TRP A 124 2.95 21.86 -9.83
C TRP A 124 3.68 22.27 -11.12
N ALA A 125 2.94 22.79 -12.11
CA ALA A 125 3.48 23.07 -13.42
C ALA A 125 4.60 24.11 -13.36
N ASP A 126 4.49 25.11 -12.47
CA ASP A 126 5.48 26.17 -12.35
C ASP A 126 6.75 25.75 -11.58
N LYS A 127 6.69 24.71 -10.71
CA LYS A 127 7.84 24.27 -9.91
C LYS A 127 8.82 23.39 -10.71
N TYR A 128 8.32 22.64 -11.71
CA TYR A 128 9.09 21.65 -12.47
C TYR A 128 9.07 21.87 -14.00
N ALA A 129 8.34 22.86 -14.51
CA ALA A 129 8.23 23.16 -15.95
C ALA A 129 9.47 23.87 -16.53
N ASP A 130 10.16 24.65 -15.74
CA ASP A 130 11.48 25.18 -16.10
C ASP A 130 12.54 24.23 -15.54
N GLY A 131 13.44 23.74 -16.40
CA GLY A 131 14.63 22.98 -16.05
C GLY A 131 15.61 23.74 -15.14
N LYS A 132 15.10 24.42 -14.14
CA LYS A 132 15.87 24.84 -12.99
C LYS A 132 16.25 23.58 -12.25
N GLU A 133 17.46 23.09 -12.55
CA GLU A 133 18.20 22.26 -11.65
C GLU A 133 17.95 22.78 -10.23
N ASN A 134 17.23 21.98 -9.44
CA ASN A 134 17.11 22.28 -8.02
C ASN A 134 18.54 22.12 -7.49
N SER A 135 19.25 23.23 -7.40
CA SER A 135 20.66 23.32 -6.97
C SER A 135 20.76 23.16 -5.45
N GLN A 136 19.99 22.22 -4.88
CA GLN A 136 20.17 21.80 -3.51
C GLN A 136 21.05 20.57 -3.54
N ASN A 137 22.29 20.77 -3.10
CA ASN A 137 23.24 19.81 -2.56
C ASN A 137 24.29 19.15 -3.45
N SER A 138 24.95 19.86 -4.38
CA SER A 138 26.34 19.52 -4.69
C SER A 138 27.31 19.85 -3.53
N ASP A 139 26.91 20.73 -2.61
CA ASP A 139 27.77 21.23 -1.54
C ASP A 139 27.83 20.32 -0.30
N ASN A 140 26.96 19.29 -0.19
CA ASN A 140 26.92 18.44 1.01
C ASN A 140 27.84 17.21 0.98
N ILE A 141 28.43 16.86 -0.14
CA ILE A 141 29.31 15.65 -0.21
C ILE A 141 30.56 15.84 0.62
N GLU A 142 31.11 17.04 0.67
CA GLU A 142 32.34 17.35 1.48
C GLU A 142 32.07 17.23 2.98
N THR A 143 30.80 17.35 3.43
CA THR A 143 30.44 17.29 4.85
C THR A 143 30.17 15.86 5.35
N ILE A 144 30.02 14.86 4.46
CA ILE A 144 29.84 13.46 4.87
C ILE A 144 31.18 12.92 5.43
N PRO A 145 31.22 12.43 6.67
CA PRO A 145 32.39 11.75 7.20
C PRO A 145 32.82 10.58 6.31
N GLU A 146 34.11 10.38 6.09
CA GLU A 146 34.62 9.35 5.17
C GLU A 146 34.11 7.95 5.53
N GLU A 147 34.06 7.65 6.84
CA GLU A 147 33.55 6.38 7.37
C GLU A 147 32.09 6.13 7.15
N ASN A 148 31.30 7.16 6.79
CA ASN A 148 29.86 7.04 6.49
C ASN A 148 29.57 7.07 4.99
N ARG A 149 30.57 7.25 4.13
CA ARG A 149 30.40 7.34 2.68
C ARG A 149 30.18 5.95 2.07
N ALA A 150 29.11 5.77 1.31
CA ALA A 150 28.91 4.63 0.44
C ALA A 150 28.54 5.07 -0.97
N GLY A 151 28.77 4.17 -1.94
CA GLY A 151 28.59 4.45 -3.35
C GLY A 151 27.13 4.25 -3.80
N ILE A 152 26.82 4.89 -4.93
CA ILE A 152 25.59 4.62 -5.70
C ILE A 152 26.02 4.13 -7.08
N LYS A 153 25.56 2.94 -7.47
CA LYS A 153 25.93 2.29 -8.73
C LYS A 153 24.77 2.27 -9.72
N ASN A 154 25.00 2.82 -10.89
CA ASN A 154 24.05 2.74 -11.98
C ASN A 154 23.93 1.30 -12.51
N ILE A 155 22.71 0.80 -12.59
CA ILE A 155 22.39 -0.47 -13.24
C ILE A 155 21.24 -0.26 -14.22
N ASN A 156 21.28 -1.00 -15.32
CA ASN A 156 20.13 -1.13 -16.22
C ASN A 156 19.67 -2.58 -16.16
N VAL A 157 18.47 -2.79 -15.66
CA VAL A 157 17.87 -4.13 -15.59
C VAL A 157 17.17 -4.39 -16.90
N ALA A 158 17.90 -4.97 -17.84
CA ALA A 158 17.36 -5.33 -19.15
C ALA A 158 16.16 -6.27 -18.99
N GLN A 159 15.08 -5.93 -19.66
CA GLN A 159 13.91 -6.79 -19.74
C GLN A 159 14.23 -8.04 -20.56
N LYS A 160 13.97 -9.23 -19.98
CA LYS A 160 13.94 -10.47 -20.75
C LYS A 160 12.49 -10.74 -21.11
N THR A 161 12.23 -11.11 -22.35
CA THR A 161 10.90 -11.55 -22.79
C THR A 161 10.51 -12.84 -22.08
N THR A 162 9.24 -13.00 -21.74
CA THR A 162 8.68 -14.27 -21.28
C THR A 162 7.92 -14.90 -22.44
N ASP A 163 8.32 -16.10 -22.85
CA ASP A 163 7.68 -16.87 -23.94
C ASP A 163 7.52 -16.09 -25.26
N GLY A 164 8.45 -15.18 -25.55
CA GLY A 164 8.42 -14.35 -26.76
C GLY A 164 7.54 -13.09 -26.68
N TYR A 165 6.85 -12.88 -25.58
CA TYR A 165 6.04 -11.67 -25.36
C TYR A 165 6.88 -10.50 -24.82
N PRO A 166 6.51 -9.23 -25.11
CA PRO A 166 7.22 -8.03 -24.64
C PRO A 166 6.96 -7.75 -23.15
N VAL A 167 6.85 -8.80 -22.35
CA VAL A 167 6.56 -8.79 -20.91
C VAL A 167 7.55 -9.70 -20.21
N SER A 168 7.99 -9.31 -19.03
CA SER A 168 8.82 -10.15 -18.19
C SER A 168 8.24 -10.23 -16.79
N ILE A 169 8.12 -11.44 -16.25
CA ILE A 169 7.57 -11.72 -14.92
C ILE A 169 8.60 -12.44 -14.06
N GLY A 170 8.90 -11.88 -12.90
CA GLY A 170 9.56 -12.55 -11.79
C GLY A 170 8.50 -13.20 -10.90
N ASN A 171 8.25 -14.48 -11.07
CA ASN A 171 7.24 -15.21 -10.31
C ASN A 171 7.86 -15.83 -9.06
N GLU A 172 7.51 -15.28 -7.89
CA GLU A 172 7.93 -15.80 -6.59
C GLU A 172 6.91 -16.76 -5.95
N THR A 173 5.81 -17.02 -6.67
CA THR A 173 4.72 -17.89 -6.21
C THR A 173 4.82 -19.30 -6.79
N SER A 174 4.02 -20.22 -6.28
CA SER A 174 3.85 -21.56 -6.86
C SER A 174 2.87 -21.59 -8.03
N TYR A 175 2.20 -20.47 -8.36
CA TYR A 175 1.21 -20.42 -9.42
C TYR A 175 1.83 -20.45 -10.81
N SER A 176 1.24 -21.23 -11.71
CA SER A 176 1.55 -21.18 -13.13
C SER A 176 0.89 -19.97 -13.79
N ILE A 177 1.64 -19.25 -14.63
CA ILE A 177 1.20 -18.04 -15.33
C ILE A 177 1.28 -18.29 -16.83
N ASP A 178 0.16 -18.09 -17.51
CA ASP A 178 0.06 -18.09 -18.97
C ASP A 178 -0.08 -16.65 -19.48
N VAL A 179 1.05 -16.07 -19.88
CA VAL A 179 1.12 -14.68 -20.37
C VAL A 179 0.33 -14.52 -21.66
N GLY A 180 0.35 -15.52 -22.55
CA GLY A 180 -0.38 -15.48 -23.82
C GLY A 180 -1.90 -15.41 -23.61
N SER A 181 -2.42 -16.23 -22.70
CA SER A 181 -3.83 -16.20 -22.33
C SER A 181 -4.21 -14.85 -21.73
N MET A 182 -3.39 -14.27 -20.83
CA MET A 182 -3.66 -12.97 -20.23
C MET A 182 -3.62 -11.82 -21.24
N LEU A 183 -2.69 -11.84 -22.20
CA LEU A 183 -2.63 -10.84 -23.27
C LEU A 183 -3.80 -10.94 -24.26
N SER A 184 -4.38 -12.12 -24.43
CA SER A 184 -5.56 -12.31 -25.27
C SER A 184 -6.87 -11.87 -24.63
N LYS A 185 -6.88 -11.71 -23.30
CA LYS A 185 -8.01 -11.25 -22.50
C LYS A 185 -7.89 -9.74 -22.29
N ARG A 186 -8.98 -9.00 -22.47
CA ARG A 186 -9.04 -7.59 -22.07
C ARG A 186 -9.06 -7.49 -20.55
N PRO A 187 -8.27 -6.60 -19.91
CA PRO A 187 -8.36 -6.35 -18.48
C PRO A 187 -9.77 -5.94 -18.07
N ASP A 188 -10.19 -6.34 -16.89
CA ASP A 188 -11.50 -6.01 -16.33
C ASP A 188 -11.51 -4.58 -15.77
N ILE A 189 -11.47 -3.62 -16.69
CA ILE A 189 -11.45 -2.17 -16.42
C ILE A 189 -12.53 -1.53 -17.28
N ASP A 190 -13.55 -0.94 -16.64
CA ASP A 190 -14.63 -0.21 -17.31
C ASP A 190 -14.35 1.31 -17.31
N MET A 191 -13.87 1.82 -18.44
CA MET A 191 -13.61 3.24 -18.62
C MET A 191 -14.88 4.06 -18.96
N SER A 192 -16.03 3.41 -19.22
CA SER A 192 -17.28 4.10 -19.60
C SER A 192 -18.05 4.69 -18.42
N VAL A 193 -17.84 4.20 -17.20
CA VAL A 193 -18.49 4.72 -15.98
C VAL A 193 -18.08 6.17 -15.74
N SER A 194 -18.98 7.07 -15.38
CA SER A 194 -18.66 8.47 -15.03
C SER A 194 -17.94 8.61 -13.70
N GLY A 195 -17.01 9.55 -13.58
CA GLY A 195 -16.28 9.87 -12.36
C GLY A 195 -14.85 9.34 -12.35
N PRO A 196 -14.11 9.54 -11.25
CA PRO A 196 -12.69 9.19 -11.16
C PRO A 196 -12.47 7.70 -11.37
N LYS A 197 -11.46 7.35 -12.19
CA LYS A 197 -11.13 5.98 -12.56
C LYS A 197 -9.99 5.40 -11.77
N ILE A 198 -9.09 6.25 -11.32
CA ILE A 198 -7.84 5.87 -10.71
C ILE A 198 -7.73 6.53 -9.34
N LEU A 199 -7.34 5.75 -8.35
CA LEU A 199 -6.83 6.24 -7.07
C LEU A 199 -5.34 5.98 -7.01
N ILE A 200 -4.58 7.03 -6.72
CA ILE A 200 -3.16 6.93 -6.37
C ILE A 200 -3.06 7.04 -4.85
N THR A 201 -2.31 6.17 -4.22
CA THR A 201 -2.04 6.15 -2.77
C THR A 201 -0.58 5.79 -2.51
N HIS A 202 -0.15 5.89 -1.25
CA HIS A 202 1.22 5.64 -0.81
C HIS A 202 1.21 4.93 0.54
N THR A 203 1.35 3.60 0.55
CA THR A 203 1.43 2.84 1.81
C THR A 203 2.67 3.23 2.62
N HIS A 204 3.79 3.52 1.93
CA HIS A 204 5.02 4.01 2.52
C HIS A 204 5.36 5.41 1.97
N ALA A 205 4.50 6.38 2.29
CA ALA A 205 4.54 7.73 1.73
C ALA A 205 5.83 8.51 2.04
N THR A 206 6.51 8.18 3.14
CA THR A 206 7.78 8.85 3.50
C THR A 206 8.99 8.34 2.72
N GLU A 207 8.86 7.33 1.85
CA GLU A 207 9.98 6.85 1.03
C GLU A 207 10.54 7.96 0.15
N SER A 208 11.83 8.26 0.30
CA SER A 208 12.52 9.33 -0.42
C SER A 208 13.67 8.80 -1.26
N TYR A 209 14.31 9.69 -1.99
CA TYR A 209 15.33 9.40 -2.99
C TYR A 209 16.70 9.93 -2.57
N SER A 210 17.74 9.47 -3.24
CA SER A 210 19.09 10.03 -3.06
C SER A 210 19.19 11.44 -3.65
N PRO A 211 20.09 12.28 -3.13
CA PRO A 211 20.32 13.62 -3.68
C PRO A 211 20.65 13.60 -5.17
N GLU A 212 20.37 14.72 -5.85
CA GLU A 212 20.67 14.89 -7.26
C GLU A 212 22.18 14.92 -7.53
N ASN A 213 22.58 14.45 -8.70
CA ASN A 213 23.92 14.59 -9.25
C ASN A 213 25.05 14.04 -8.35
N THR A 214 24.77 13.04 -7.51
CA THR A 214 25.75 12.38 -6.67
C THR A 214 25.75 10.88 -6.87
N ASP A 215 26.95 10.26 -6.77
CA ASP A 215 27.12 8.81 -6.73
C ASP A 215 27.61 8.36 -5.34
N ILE A 216 27.45 9.21 -4.32
CA ILE A 216 27.83 8.95 -2.92
C ILE A 216 26.67 9.38 -2.02
N TYR A 217 26.44 8.64 -0.93
CA TYR A 217 25.46 8.99 0.09
C TYR A 217 25.99 8.70 1.49
N ASP A 218 25.37 9.28 2.53
CA ASP A 218 25.68 8.98 3.93
C ASP A 218 24.83 7.76 4.36
N VAL A 219 25.49 6.66 4.76
CA VAL A 219 24.82 5.43 5.23
C VAL A 219 24.00 5.64 6.51
N LYS A 220 24.20 6.75 7.21
CA LYS A 220 23.44 7.12 8.41
C LYS A 220 22.28 8.07 8.10
N ALA A 221 22.24 8.64 6.90
CA ALA A 221 21.11 9.48 6.50
C ALA A 221 19.82 8.64 6.36
N SER A 222 18.71 9.24 6.70
CA SER A 222 17.40 8.62 6.47
C SER A 222 17.11 8.54 4.98
N ASP A 223 16.58 7.41 4.52
CA ASP A 223 16.00 7.25 3.19
C ASP A 223 14.49 7.63 3.20
N ARG A 224 14.07 8.43 4.18
CA ARG A 224 12.68 8.85 4.37
C ARG A 224 12.62 10.34 4.65
N SER A 225 11.57 10.97 4.12
CA SER A 225 11.24 12.39 4.33
C SER A 225 9.74 12.51 4.55
N ASP A 226 9.30 13.32 5.50
CA ASP A 226 7.91 13.73 5.68
C ASP A 226 7.52 14.93 4.79
N ASP A 227 8.48 15.50 4.05
CA ASP A 227 8.22 16.49 3.00
C ASP A 227 7.69 15.79 1.75
N THR A 228 6.42 16.04 1.42
CA THR A 228 5.73 15.44 0.26
C THR A 228 6.27 15.92 -1.09
N ASP A 229 7.10 16.95 -1.10
CA ASP A 229 7.81 17.42 -2.29
C ASP A 229 9.12 16.65 -2.56
N GLU A 230 9.59 15.84 -1.60
CA GLU A 230 10.87 15.13 -1.66
C GLU A 230 10.73 13.61 -1.66
N ASN A 231 9.53 13.10 -1.48
CA ASN A 231 9.26 11.67 -1.34
C ASN A 231 8.38 11.12 -2.49
N VAL A 232 7.90 9.88 -2.36
CA VAL A 232 7.10 9.21 -3.39
C VAL A 232 5.76 9.90 -3.66
N VAL A 233 5.28 10.79 -2.77
CA VAL A 233 4.07 11.60 -3.00
C VAL A 233 4.27 12.55 -4.17
N ALA A 234 5.46 13.16 -4.31
CA ALA A 234 5.81 13.97 -5.50
C ALA A 234 5.72 13.16 -6.80
N VAL A 235 6.11 11.89 -6.76
CA VAL A 235 5.99 10.98 -7.91
C VAL A 235 4.53 10.68 -8.23
N GLY A 236 3.70 10.46 -7.21
CA GLY A 236 2.24 10.30 -7.36
C GLY A 236 1.58 11.56 -7.93
N ASN A 237 1.99 12.74 -7.50
CA ASN A 237 1.54 14.02 -8.08
C ASN A 237 1.84 14.08 -9.57
N ARG A 238 3.08 13.76 -9.99
CA ARG A 238 3.45 13.75 -11.41
C ARG A 238 2.60 12.77 -12.22
N LEU A 239 2.34 11.56 -11.70
CA LEU A 239 1.46 10.59 -12.37
C LEU A 239 0.04 11.14 -12.50
N ALA A 240 -0.52 11.72 -11.44
CA ALA A 240 -1.85 12.31 -11.45
C ALA A 240 -1.98 13.43 -12.50
N GLU A 241 -0.99 14.31 -12.60
CA GLU A 241 -0.94 15.37 -13.62
C GLU A 241 -0.95 14.81 -15.05
N VAL A 242 -0.09 13.81 -15.31
CA VAL A 242 -0.01 13.18 -16.63
C VAL A 242 -1.34 12.58 -17.04
N LEU A 243 -1.99 11.83 -16.14
CA LEU A 243 -3.26 11.19 -16.39
C LEU A 243 -4.38 12.22 -16.60
N LYS A 244 -4.45 13.27 -15.76
CA LYS A 244 -5.43 14.36 -15.88
C LYS A 244 -5.26 15.14 -17.19
N ARG A 245 -4.03 15.48 -17.59
CA ARG A 245 -3.74 16.14 -18.90
C ARG A 245 -4.23 15.30 -20.08
N GLN A 246 -4.30 13.98 -19.91
CA GLN A 246 -4.81 13.04 -20.91
C GLN A 246 -6.33 12.79 -20.80
N GLY A 247 -7.04 13.51 -19.94
CA GLY A 247 -8.49 13.45 -19.78
C GLY A 247 -8.98 12.29 -18.89
N ILE A 248 -8.11 11.67 -18.10
CA ILE A 248 -8.49 10.63 -17.14
C ILE A 248 -8.67 11.27 -15.77
N GLU A 249 -9.86 11.11 -15.17
CA GLU A 249 -10.13 11.57 -13.81
C GLU A 249 -9.41 10.70 -12.79
N VAL A 250 -8.58 11.33 -11.94
CA VAL A 250 -7.71 10.69 -10.94
C VAL A 250 -7.90 11.35 -9.60
N LEU A 251 -8.00 10.54 -8.56
CA LEU A 251 -7.86 10.96 -7.16
C LEU A 251 -6.47 10.58 -6.66
N HIS A 252 -5.89 11.46 -5.86
CA HIS A 252 -4.58 11.23 -5.26
C HIS A 252 -4.66 11.45 -3.76
N ASP A 253 -4.39 10.41 -3.00
CA ASP A 253 -4.26 10.41 -1.56
C ASP A 253 -2.81 10.70 -1.17
N THR A 254 -2.60 11.75 -0.38
CA THR A 254 -1.28 12.25 0.04
C THR A 254 -1.00 12.03 1.52
N ILE A 255 -1.80 11.20 2.19
CA ILE A 255 -1.64 10.90 3.62
C ILE A 255 -0.37 10.07 3.83
N LEU A 256 0.43 10.47 4.83
CA LEU A 256 1.62 9.70 5.22
C LEU A 256 1.20 8.50 6.09
N HIS A 257 0.86 7.37 5.45
CA HIS A 257 0.32 6.18 6.13
C HIS A 257 1.34 5.44 6.99
N ASP A 258 2.61 5.69 6.79
CA ASP A 258 3.73 5.16 7.57
C ASP A 258 4.20 6.09 8.71
N GLU A 259 3.51 7.20 8.94
CA GLU A 259 3.69 8.07 10.09
C GLU A 259 2.52 7.92 11.09
N PRO A 260 2.74 8.02 12.40
CA PRO A 260 4.04 8.13 13.10
C PRO A 260 4.75 6.78 13.25
N SER A 261 4.33 5.74 12.58
CA SER A 261 4.90 4.39 12.68
C SER A 261 4.82 3.64 11.35
N PHE A 262 5.95 3.13 10.89
CA PHE A 262 6.02 2.22 9.75
C PHE A 262 5.17 0.95 9.93
N ASN A 263 5.09 0.45 11.18
CA ASN A 263 4.28 -0.73 11.46
C ASN A 263 2.79 -0.40 11.36
N GLY A 264 2.08 -1.11 10.51
CA GLY A 264 0.65 -0.94 10.29
C GLY A 264 0.29 -0.07 9.09
N SER A 265 1.26 0.49 8.35
CA SER A 265 1.02 1.34 7.18
C SER A 265 0.08 0.71 6.15
N TYR A 266 0.19 -0.60 5.86
CA TYR A 266 -0.75 -1.31 4.99
C TYR A 266 -2.19 -1.32 5.53
N ALA A 267 -2.39 -1.35 6.83
CA ALA A 267 -3.74 -1.27 7.39
C ALA A 267 -4.28 0.17 7.35
N HIS A 268 -3.42 1.17 7.54
CA HIS A 268 -3.80 2.58 7.45
C HIS A 268 -4.18 2.94 6.01
N SER A 269 -3.34 2.63 5.02
CA SER A 269 -3.62 2.88 3.61
C SER A 269 -4.85 2.10 3.12
N LEU A 270 -5.05 0.85 3.58
CA LEU A 270 -6.25 0.08 3.24
C LEU A 270 -7.54 0.78 3.70
N ASN A 271 -7.57 1.29 4.94
CA ASN A 271 -8.75 2.01 5.42
C ASN A 271 -9.06 3.23 4.52
N THR A 272 -8.04 4.00 4.16
CA THR A 272 -8.20 5.16 3.26
C THR A 272 -8.67 4.72 1.87
N VAL A 273 -8.07 3.70 1.28
CA VAL A 273 -8.50 3.15 -0.01
C VAL A 273 -9.96 2.68 0.05
N GLU A 274 -10.37 1.94 1.10
CA GLU A 274 -11.76 1.49 1.28
C GLU A 274 -12.73 2.69 1.37
N GLU A 275 -12.37 3.79 2.05
CA GLU A 275 -13.17 5.01 2.13
C GLU A 275 -13.33 5.68 0.75
N TYR A 276 -12.25 5.75 -0.04
CA TYR A 276 -12.32 6.27 -1.41
C TYR A 276 -13.21 5.40 -2.31
N LEU A 277 -13.09 4.08 -2.24
CA LEU A 277 -13.90 3.15 -3.04
C LEU A 277 -15.38 3.18 -2.65
N GLU A 278 -15.71 3.38 -1.36
CA GLU A 278 -17.09 3.58 -0.91
C GLU A 278 -17.66 4.90 -1.45
N LYS A 279 -16.88 5.97 -1.43
CA LYS A 279 -17.29 7.30 -1.88
C LYS A 279 -17.35 7.43 -3.40
N TYR A 280 -16.46 6.76 -4.11
CA TYR A 280 -16.30 6.83 -5.55
C TYR A 280 -16.29 5.42 -6.19
N PRO A 281 -17.46 4.80 -6.36
CA PRO A 281 -17.56 3.44 -6.93
C PRO A 281 -17.10 3.34 -8.39
N SER A 282 -16.81 4.46 -9.04
CA SER A 282 -16.26 4.54 -10.40
C SER A 282 -14.76 4.22 -10.47
N ILE A 283 -14.06 4.15 -9.32
CA ILE A 283 -12.64 3.80 -9.27
C ILE A 283 -12.46 2.34 -9.68
N GLN A 284 -11.65 2.11 -10.71
CA GLN A 284 -11.36 0.81 -11.29
C GLN A 284 -9.93 0.36 -11.00
N ILE A 285 -9.04 1.33 -10.73
CA ILE A 285 -7.59 1.13 -10.63
C ILE A 285 -7.10 1.76 -9.33
N VAL A 286 -6.26 1.03 -8.60
CA VAL A 286 -5.53 1.57 -7.43
C VAL A 286 -4.04 1.39 -7.65
N PHE A 287 -3.32 2.49 -7.73
CA PHE A 287 -1.86 2.51 -7.79
C PHE A 287 -1.28 2.91 -6.44
N ASP A 288 -0.53 2.01 -5.82
CA ASP A 288 0.24 2.27 -4.60
C ASP A 288 1.67 2.60 -5.01
N ILE A 289 2.04 3.89 -4.98
CA ILE A 289 3.34 4.35 -5.47
C ILE A 289 4.38 4.24 -4.38
N HIS A 290 5.46 3.53 -4.69
CA HIS A 290 6.61 3.26 -3.84
C HIS A 290 7.91 3.52 -4.60
N ARG A 291 9.02 3.34 -3.92
CA ARG A 291 10.33 3.12 -4.52
C ARG A 291 10.97 1.87 -3.93
N ASP A 292 11.66 1.10 -4.75
CA ASP A 292 12.39 -0.10 -4.34
C ASP A 292 13.64 0.25 -3.50
N SER A 293 14.23 -0.74 -2.85
CA SER A 293 15.49 -0.60 -2.13
C SER A 293 16.41 -1.77 -2.47
N ILE A 294 17.47 -1.48 -3.20
CA ILE A 294 18.49 -2.45 -3.55
C ILE A 294 19.83 -1.95 -2.99
N VAL A 295 20.25 -2.57 -1.90
CA VAL A 295 21.50 -2.24 -1.21
C VAL A 295 22.36 -3.50 -1.19
N TYR A 296 23.62 -3.38 -1.63
CA TYR A 296 24.59 -4.47 -1.61
C TYR A 296 25.27 -4.60 -0.23
N ASP A 297 25.98 -5.70 0.00
CA ASP A 297 26.62 -6.01 1.29
C ASP A 297 27.66 -4.95 1.72
N ASP A 298 28.23 -4.21 0.77
CA ASP A 298 29.17 -3.10 0.99
C ASP A 298 28.46 -1.75 1.20
N ASN A 299 27.17 -1.74 1.41
CA ASN A 299 26.28 -0.58 1.48
C ASN A 299 26.16 0.21 0.16
N THR A 300 26.66 -0.28 -0.96
CA THR A 300 26.42 0.37 -2.25
C THR A 300 24.93 0.28 -2.61
N LYS A 301 24.30 1.42 -2.91
CA LYS A 301 22.92 1.46 -3.45
C LYS A 301 22.94 1.23 -4.96
N ALA A 302 21.98 0.46 -5.47
CA ALA A 302 21.72 0.42 -6.90
C ALA A 302 20.82 1.60 -7.30
N ARG A 303 21.15 2.24 -8.42
CA ARG A 303 20.32 3.20 -9.14
C ARG A 303 19.87 2.54 -10.42
N THR A 304 18.57 2.21 -10.53
CA THR A 304 18.02 1.61 -11.74
C THR A 304 17.72 2.69 -12.78
N LEU A 305 18.49 2.71 -13.86
CA LEU A 305 18.54 3.86 -14.76
C LEU A 305 18.35 3.46 -16.24
N THR A 306 17.58 4.25 -16.94
CA THR A 306 17.48 4.27 -18.41
C THR A 306 17.51 5.72 -18.90
N GLU A 307 17.45 5.91 -20.20
CA GLU A 307 17.37 7.23 -20.83
C GLU A 307 16.09 7.33 -21.68
N ILE A 308 15.33 8.40 -21.52
CA ILE A 308 14.13 8.69 -22.30
C ILE A 308 14.24 10.13 -22.80
N ASN A 309 14.23 10.31 -24.12
CA ASN A 309 14.33 11.62 -24.78
C ASN A 309 15.53 12.46 -24.27
N GLY A 310 16.68 11.82 -24.04
CA GLY A 310 17.90 12.48 -23.55
C GLY A 310 17.90 12.80 -22.04
N LYS A 311 16.86 12.36 -21.30
CA LYS A 311 16.79 12.53 -19.84
C LYS A 311 17.04 11.23 -19.11
N LYS A 312 17.86 11.27 -18.06
CA LYS A 312 17.99 10.16 -17.11
C LYS A 312 16.62 9.89 -16.48
N SER A 313 16.22 8.62 -16.45
CA SER A 313 14.90 8.19 -16.00
C SER A 313 15.04 6.92 -15.17
N ALA A 314 14.41 6.88 -14.01
CA ALA A 314 14.37 5.68 -13.19
C ALA A 314 13.55 4.59 -13.88
N GLN A 315 14.02 3.33 -13.79
CA GLN A 315 13.24 2.19 -14.26
C GLN A 315 12.14 1.84 -13.26
N LEU A 316 10.97 1.42 -13.76
CA LEU A 316 9.81 1.09 -12.95
C LEU A 316 9.59 -0.43 -12.85
N MET A 317 8.88 -0.86 -11.79
CA MET A 317 8.47 -2.25 -11.60
C MET A 317 7.04 -2.30 -11.06
N PHE A 318 6.17 -3.09 -11.69
CA PHE A 318 4.90 -3.45 -11.08
C PHE A 318 5.09 -4.59 -10.10
N VAL A 319 4.47 -4.48 -8.91
CA VAL A 319 4.39 -5.57 -7.94
C VAL A 319 2.93 -5.97 -7.78
N VAL A 320 2.65 -7.24 -8.03
CA VAL A 320 1.31 -7.81 -7.92
C VAL A 320 1.30 -8.84 -6.80
N GLY A 321 0.45 -8.60 -5.82
CA GLY A 321 0.26 -9.53 -4.70
C GLY A 321 -0.74 -10.62 -5.04
N THR A 322 -0.56 -11.80 -4.40
CA THR A 322 -1.46 -12.95 -4.55
C THR A 322 -2.09 -13.36 -3.21
N ASP A 323 -2.88 -14.42 -3.22
CA ASP A 323 -3.47 -15.04 -2.04
C ASP A 323 -2.63 -16.20 -1.47
N GLU A 324 -1.43 -16.46 -1.99
CA GLU A 324 -0.65 -17.66 -1.63
C GLU A 324 -0.30 -17.74 -0.15
N LYS A 325 -0.18 -16.59 0.55
CA LYS A 325 0.00 -16.55 2.02
C LYS A 325 -1.30 -16.61 2.81
N GLY A 326 -2.43 -16.95 2.16
CA GLY A 326 -3.71 -17.22 2.80
C GLY A 326 -4.59 -16.00 3.09
N LEU A 327 -4.19 -14.79 2.71
CA LEU A 327 -5.06 -13.63 2.75
C LEU A 327 -5.94 -13.58 1.51
N TYR A 328 -7.23 -13.27 1.71
CA TYR A 328 -8.23 -13.22 0.64
C TYR A 328 -7.85 -12.21 -0.46
N ASN A 329 -7.59 -12.71 -1.67
CA ASN A 329 -7.34 -11.94 -2.89
C ASN A 329 -7.70 -12.79 -4.12
N PRO A 330 -9.00 -13.09 -4.36
CA PRO A 330 -9.40 -14.05 -5.39
C PRO A 330 -9.12 -13.54 -6.81
N ASP A 331 -9.08 -12.22 -6.98
CA ASP A 331 -9.01 -11.55 -8.28
C ASP A 331 -7.58 -11.08 -8.63
N TRP A 332 -6.55 -11.61 -7.94
CA TRP A 332 -5.15 -11.24 -8.21
C TRP A 332 -4.72 -11.49 -9.66
N ARG A 333 -5.38 -12.43 -10.36
CA ARG A 333 -5.12 -12.68 -11.78
C ARG A 333 -5.60 -11.54 -12.67
N GLU A 334 -6.67 -10.84 -12.30
CA GLU A 334 -7.12 -9.63 -12.99
C GLU A 334 -6.12 -8.50 -12.79
N ASN A 335 -5.59 -8.32 -11.58
CA ASN A 335 -4.50 -7.37 -11.30
C ASN A 335 -3.27 -7.68 -12.15
N LEU A 336 -2.87 -8.95 -12.24
CA LEU A 336 -1.74 -9.36 -13.07
C LEU A 336 -2.01 -9.14 -14.56
N CYS A 337 -3.22 -9.42 -15.02
CA CYS A 337 -3.65 -9.14 -16.39
C CYS A 337 -3.50 -7.65 -16.72
N ALA A 338 -4.02 -6.76 -15.85
CA ALA A 338 -3.86 -5.31 -16.01
C ALA A 338 -2.38 -4.89 -16.03
N ALA A 339 -1.56 -5.39 -15.12
CA ALA A 339 -0.12 -5.11 -15.05
C ALA A 339 0.62 -5.55 -16.33
N ILE A 340 0.28 -6.73 -16.89
CA ILE A 340 0.84 -7.25 -18.15
C ILE A 340 0.50 -6.31 -19.32
N HIS A 341 -0.74 -5.85 -19.42
CA HIS A 341 -1.16 -4.93 -20.48
C HIS A 341 -0.48 -3.55 -20.34
N PHE A 342 -0.41 -2.99 -19.12
CA PHE A 342 0.30 -1.74 -18.88
C PHE A 342 1.79 -1.87 -19.20
N GLN A 343 2.45 -2.94 -18.76
CA GLN A 343 3.85 -3.18 -19.07
C GLN A 343 4.06 -3.31 -20.59
N THR A 344 3.18 -4.01 -21.29
CA THR A 344 3.26 -4.15 -22.76
C THR A 344 3.17 -2.80 -23.44
N ALA A 345 2.20 -1.96 -23.08
CA ALA A 345 2.04 -0.61 -23.65
C ALA A 345 3.26 0.28 -23.39
N ILE A 346 3.81 0.24 -22.18
CA ILE A 346 5.01 0.99 -21.82
C ILE A 346 6.23 0.47 -22.61
N THR A 347 6.43 -0.84 -22.63
CA THR A 347 7.62 -1.46 -23.27
C THR A 347 7.64 -1.26 -24.78
N GLN A 348 6.50 -1.24 -25.44
CA GLN A 348 6.39 -0.95 -26.85
C GLN A 348 6.92 0.44 -27.20
N LYS A 349 6.75 1.42 -26.34
CA LYS A 349 7.19 2.81 -26.56
C LYS A 349 8.55 3.09 -25.91
N HIS A 350 8.82 2.49 -24.76
CA HIS A 350 10.03 2.66 -23.98
C HIS A 350 10.61 1.30 -23.53
N PRO A 351 11.35 0.60 -24.41
CA PRO A 351 11.74 -0.81 -24.19
C PRO A 351 12.56 -1.08 -22.93
N ASN A 352 13.27 -0.07 -22.42
CA ASN A 352 14.16 -0.22 -21.27
C ASN A 352 13.59 0.42 -19.98
N LEU A 353 12.33 0.92 -19.98
CA LEU A 353 11.78 1.62 -18.85
C LEU A 353 11.29 0.64 -17.76
N MET A 354 10.70 -0.48 -18.15
CA MET A 354 10.13 -1.42 -17.20
C MET A 354 11.10 -2.51 -16.80
N ARG A 355 11.18 -2.77 -15.50
CA ARG A 355 11.75 -3.98 -14.91
C ARG A 355 10.70 -5.10 -14.99
N LYS A 356 11.07 -6.33 -14.58
CA LYS A 356 10.12 -7.46 -14.53
C LYS A 356 8.97 -7.13 -13.61
N ILE A 357 7.74 -7.50 -13.96
CA ILE A 357 6.64 -7.58 -13.00
C ILE A 357 7.07 -8.54 -11.87
N ASN A 358 6.95 -8.10 -10.62
CA ASN A 358 7.23 -8.95 -9.46
C ASN A 358 5.91 -9.52 -8.94
N LEU A 359 5.66 -10.81 -9.22
CA LEU A 359 4.49 -11.53 -8.70
C LEU A 359 4.84 -12.13 -7.33
N ARG A 360 4.18 -11.62 -6.29
CA ARG A 360 4.51 -11.88 -4.89
C ARG A 360 3.47 -12.77 -4.21
N ARG A 361 3.93 -13.52 -3.20
CA ARG A 361 3.08 -14.34 -2.34
C ARG A 361 2.22 -13.51 -1.39
N GLU A 362 2.72 -12.33 -0.99
CA GLU A 362 2.03 -11.38 -0.14
C GLU A 362 0.87 -10.73 -0.91
N ARG A 363 -0.25 -10.48 -0.21
CA ARG A 363 -1.42 -9.84 -0.82
C ARG A 363 -1.22 -8.34 -1.03
N PHE A 364 -0.47 -7.65 -0.14
CA PHE A 364 -0.49 -6.20 -0.01
C PHE A 364 -1.94 -5.69 0.12
N ASN A 365 -2.33 -4.60 -0.55
CA ASN A 365 -3.73 -4.16 -0.68
C ASN A 365 -4.34 -4.50 -2.05
N GLY A 366 -3.79 -5.51 -2.75
CA GLY A 366 -4.18 -5.90 -4.11
C GLY A 366 -5.62 -6.43 -4.27
N HIS A 367 -6.36 -6.66 -3.18
CA HIS A 367 -7.74 -7.15 -3.21
C HIS A 367 -8.81 -6.05 -3.33
N THR A 368 -8.40 -4.81 -3.53
CA THR A 368 -9.29 -3.64 -3.47
C THR A 368 -10.02 -3.38 -4.77
N THR A 369 -9.39 -3.62 -5.92
CA THR A 369 -10.00 -3.57 -7.26
C THR A 369 -9.42 -4.66 -8.15
N HIS A 370 -9.89 -4.78 -9.41
CA HIS A 370 -9.34 -5.72 -10.41
C HIS A 370 -8.08 -5.18 -11.13
N ALA A 371 -7.60 -4.00 -10.74
CA ALA A 371 -6.36 -3.42 -11.24
C ALA A 371 -5.59 -2.70 -10.11
N SER A 372 -5.52 -3.33 -8.92
CA SER A 372 -4.74 -2.85 -7.79
C SER A 372 -3.32 -3.41 -7.83
N MET A 373 -2.32 -2.52 -7.81
CA MET A 373 -0.91 -2.92 -7.81
C MET A 373 0.00 -1.85 -7.21
N ILE A 374 1.16 -2.28 -6.73
CA ILE A 374 2.25 -1.37 -6.37
C ILE A 374 3.02 -0.99 -7.64
N ILE A 375 3.45 0.25 -7.70
CA ILE A 375 4.41 0.73 -8.71
C ILE A 375 5.68 1.19 -7.97
N GLU A 376 6.74 0.41 -8.08
CA GLU A 376 8.06 0.82 -7.64
C GLU A 376 8.67 1.75 -8.70
N VAL A 377 8.94 2.98 -8.33
CA VAL A 377 9.51 3.98 -9.25
C VAL A 377 10.97 4.22 -8.88
N GLY A 378 11.86 3.53 -9.55
CA GLY A 378 13.27 3.50 -9.21
C GLY A 378 13.57 2.77 -7.91
N THR A 379 14.66 3.19 -7.27
CA THR A 379 15.17 2.64 -6.00
C THR A 379 15.62 3.78 -5.09
N SER A 380 15.97 3.46 -3.85
CA SER A 380 16.57 4.44 -2.93
C SER A 380 17.89 5.08 -3.44
N GLY A 381 18.51 4.51 -4.46
CA GLY A 381 19.70 5.07 -5.12
C GLY A 381 19.38 6.04 -6.27
N ASN A 382 18.15 6.09 -6.74
CA ASN A 382 17.72 7.07 -7.75
C ASN A 382 17.54 8.45 -7.13
N SER A 383 17.60 9.49 -7.97
CA SER A 383 17.16 10.82 -7.59
C SER A 383 15.66 11.00 -7.87
N LEU A 384 15.05 12.00 -7.22
CA LEU A 384 13.64 12.33 -7.44
C LEU A 384 13.38 12.70 -8.90
N ASN A 385 14.23 13.51 -9.55
CA ASN A 385 14.06 13.90 -10.95
C ASN A 385 14.10 12.68 -11.89
N GLU A 386 14.95 11.69 -11.63
CA GLU A 386 14.96 10.43 -12.38
C GLU A 386 13.63 9.68 -12.23
N ALA A 387 13.06 9.65 -11.02
CA ALA A 387 11.77 9.03 -10.74
C ALA A 387 10.63 9.78 -11.44
N LEU A 388 10.60 11.12 -11.36
CA LEU A 388 9.62 11.96 -12.05
C LEU A 388 9.65 11.77 -13.58
N ASN A 389 10.83 11.68 -14.19
CA ASN A 389 10.96 11.43 -15.62
C ASN A 389 10.44 10.01 -16.00
N GLY A 390 10.75 9.01 -15.19
CA GLY A 390 10.30 7.63 -15.42
C GLY A 390 8.79 7.48 -15.32
N ILE A 391 8.18 8.02 -14.25
CA ILE A 391 6.72 7.91 -14.05
C ILE A 391 5.92 8.74 -15.06
N GLU A 392 6.44 9.88 -15.52
CA GLU A 392 5.81 10.68 -16.58
C GLU A 392 5.70 9.89 -17.87
N ALA A 393 6.79 9.22 -18.29
CA ALA A 393 6.80 8.40 -19.50
C ALA A 393 5.86 7.19 -19.38
N ALA A 394 5.88 6.50 -18.25
CA ALA A 394 4.99 5.37 -18.00
C ALA A 394 3.52 5.80 -17.92
N GLY A 395 3.21 6.87 -17.20
CA GLY A 395 1.87 7.42 -17.07
C GLY A 395 1.25 7.80 -18.41
N SER A 396 2.04 8.38 -19.33
CA SER A 396 1.59 8.67 -20.69
C SER A 396 1.18 7.41 -21.45
N CYS A 397 1.96 6.32 -21.35
CA CYS A 397 1.63 5.06 -22.01
C CYS A 397 0.39 4.38 -21.39
N ILE A 398 0.27 4.42 -20.06
CA ILE A 398 -0.91 3.90 -19.35
C ILE A 398 -2.16 4.66 -19.79
N ALA A 399 -2.10 6.00 -19.85
CA ALA A 399 -3.23 6.80 -20.28
C ALA A 399 -3.65 6.50 -21.74
N ASP A 400 -2.69 6.36 -22.66
CA ASP A 400 -2.97 5.99 -24.05
C ASP A 400 -3.63 4.61 -24.15
N TYR A 401 -3.16 3.65 -23.36
CA TYR A 401 -3.76 2.31 -23.28
C TYR A 401 -5.20 2.37 -22.73
N LEU A 402 -5.43 3.06 -21.61
CA LEU A 402 -6.77 3.19 -21.00
C LEU A 402 -7.78 3.85 -21.93
N LYS A 403 -7.36 4.84 -22.74
CA LYS A 403 -8.22 5.45 -23.78
C LYS A 403 -8.56 4.49 -24.93
N SER A 404 -7.80 3.42 -25.11
CA SER A 404 -8.07 2.39 -26.14
C SER A 404 -9.02 1.30 -25.64
N LEU A 405 -9.30 1.24 -24.36
CA LEU A 405 -10.31 0.36 -23.75
C LEU A 405 -11.73 0.85 -24.00
#